data_a07996d3bde916c1ffd2ada2f5b6960b
#
_entry.id   a07996d3bde916c1ffd2ada2f5b6960b
#
_cell.length_a   1.000
_cell.length_b   1.000
_cell.length_c   1.000
_cell.angle_alpha   90.00
_cell.angle_beta   90.00
_cell.angle_gamma   90.00
#
_symmetry.space_group_name_H-M   'P 1'
#
loop_
_entity.id
_entity.type
_entity.pdbx_description
1 polymer ?
#
loop_
_entity_poly.entity_id
_entity_poly.type
_entity_poly.pdbx_seq_one_letter_code
_entity_poly.pdbx_strand_id
1 'polypeptide(L)'
;ALEQAEANVTDLEAQLAAATASEAQVASKLAGRVDGELASVAAAKAQLATTKANADSARADVANAQWNLDQTSVYAPADGWAINVQLRPGSYVVSMPLAPAMSFVEQELQVIALYGQNELVWVKPGDDAEFALNTHPGRVLKAKVDSIVWAQGQGQLVQSGTLPQTGAYPQAPGRFPVKLEVEGADRELFLAAGASGQGAIYTDHLAAIHIIRMVILRVGAITDYLVLKLH
;
A
#
# COMPACT_ATOMS: atom_id res chain seq x y z
N ALA A 1 8.78 16.45 20.89
CA ALA A 1 9.18 15.10 20.45
C ALA A 1 10.28 15.14 19.40
N LEU A 2 10.11 15.92 18.33
CA LEU A 2 11.10 16.08 17.25
C LEU A 2 12.44 16.58 17.78
N GLU A 3 12.41 17.69 18.53
CA GLU A 3 13.58 18.33 19.12
C GLU A 3 14.34 17.38 20.07
N GLN A 4 13.61 16.52 20.79
CA GLN A 4 14.21 15.50 21.65
C GLN A 4 14.90 14.40 20.81
N ALA A 5 14.32 14.00 19.68
CA ALA A 5 14.91 12.99 18.81
C ALA A 5 16.18 13.52 18.13
N GLU A 6 16.19 14.78 17.68
CA GLU A 6 17.36 15.44 17.11
C GLU A 6 18.50 15.57 18.13
N ALA A 7 18.20 15.95 19.37
CA ALA A 7 19.19 15.98 20.44
C ALA A 7 19.79 14.60 20.72
N ASN A 8 18.96 13.55 20.73
CA ASN A 8 19.45 12.18 20.91
C ASN A 8 20.35 11.72 19.78
N VAL A 9 20.02 12.04 18.52
CA VAL A 9 20.89 11.71 17.37
C VAL A 9 22.24 12.41 17.52
N THR A 10 22.27 13.69 17.84
CA THR A 10 23.51 14.45 18.02
C THR A 10 24.38 13.87 19.13
N ASP A 11 23.80 13.47 20.25
CA ASP A 11 24.54 12.85 21.36
C ASP A 11 25.13 11.48 20.96
N LEU A 12 24.36 10.66 20.27
CA LEU A 12 24.81 9.35 19.80
C LEU A 12 25.89 9.46 18.70
N GLU A 13 25.82 10.45 17.84
CA GLU A 13 26.88 10.74 16.87
C GLU A 13 28.19 11.15 17.54
N ALA A 14 28.12 11.96 18.61
CA ALA A 14 29.29 12.28 19.41
C ALA A 14 29.91 11.04 20.12
N GLN A 15 29.06 10.16 20.65
CA GLN A 15 29.50 8.89 21.26
C GLN A 15 30.15 7.98 20.21
N LEU A 16 29.59 7.91 19.00
CA LEU A 16 30.17 7.15 17.89
C LEU A 16 31.55 7.70 17.50
N ALA A 17 31.70 9.02 17.39
CA ALA A 17 32.95 9.66 17.07
C ALA A 17 34.04 9.35 18.15
N ALA A 18 33.69 9.39 19.41
CA ALA A 18 34.56 9.03 20.52
C ALA A 18 34.94 7.53 20.48
N ALA A 19 33.99 6.65 20.21
CA ALA A 19 34.28 5.21 20.08
C ALA A 19 35.21 4.88 18.91
N THR A 20 35.01 5.50 17.75
CA THR A 20 35.83 5.33 16.57
C THR A 20 37.27 5.89 16.77
N ALA A 21 37.41 7.01 17.45
CA ALA A 21 38.73 7.55 17.83
C ALA A 21 39.48 6.59 18.78
N SER A 22 38.77 5.99 19.75
CA SER A 22 39.35 4.97 20.62
C SER A 22 39.77 3.71 19.87
N GLU A 23 38.95 3.25 18.92
CA GLU A 23 39.30 2.13 18.02
C GLU A 23 40.60 2.41 17.23
N ALA A 24 40.73 3.59 16.62
CA ALA A 24 41.89 4.00 15.88
C ALA A 24 43.17 4.07 16.78
N GLN A 25 43.04 4.56 18.00
CA GLN A 25 44.13 4.62 18.97
C GLN A 25 44.62 3.22 19.38
N VAL A 26 43.69 2.29 19.65
CA VAL A 26 44.05 0.90 20.00
C VAL A 26 44.68 0.21 18.81
N ALA A 27 44.17 0.41 17.59
CA ALA A 27 44.78 -0.12 16.37
C ALA A 27 46.18 0.40 16.12
N SER A 28 46.45 1.69 16.36
CA SER A 28 47.81 2.25 16.20
C SER A 28 48.79 1.72 17.23
N LYS A 29 48.36 1.52 18.50
CA LYS A 29 49.19 0.86 19.54
C LYS A 29 49.50 -0.58 19.18
N LEU A 30 48.59 -1.30 18.56
CA LEU A 30 48.81 -2.67 18.08
C LEU A 30 49.84 -2.69 16.95
N ALA A 31 49.71 -1.78 15.96
CA ALA A 31 50.65 -1.67 14.82
C ALA A 31 52.09 -1.34 15.24
N GLY A 32 52.28 -0.54 16.30
CA GLY A 32 53.63 -0.16 16.79
C GLY A 32 54.37 -1.20 17.64
N ARG A 33 53.72 -2.35 17.95
CA ARG A 33 54.28 -3.37 18.84
C ARG A 33 54.52 -4.71 18.14
N VAL A 34 55.27 -4.73 17.10
CA VAL A 34 55.52 -5.98 16.31
C VAL A 34 56.51 -6.93 16.97
N ASP A 35 57.33 -6.48 17.93
CA ASP A 35 58.37 -7.32 18.54
C ASP A 35 58.18 -7.51 20.06
N GLY A 36 57.64 -8.63 20.47
CA GLY A 36 58.13 -9.23 21.71
C GLY A 36 57.18 -9.68 22.81
N GLU A 37 55.88 -9.34 22.85
CA GLU A 37 55.05 -9.87 23.95
C GLU A 37 53.69 -10.42 23.47
N LEU A 38 53.61 -11.71 23.25
CA LEU A 38 52.37 -12.42 22.84
C LEU A 38 51.18 -12.12 23.76
N ALA A 39 51.39 -11.94 25.04
CA ALA A 39 50.33 -11.61 25.99
C ALA A 39 49.80 -10.17 25.84
N SER A 40 50.69 -9.20 25.62
CA SER A 40 50.31 -7.80 25.40
C SER A 40 49.61 -7.60 24.05
N VAL A 41 50.03 -8.33 23.04
CA VAL A 41 49.36 -8.36 21.72
C VAL A 41 47.97 -8.99 21.83
N ALA A 42 47.83 -10.08 22.59
CA ALA A 42 46.50 -10.69 22.85
C ALA A 42 45.57 -9.75 23.60
N ALA A 43 46.07 -9.07 24.63
CA ALA A 43 45.29 -8.07 25.39
C ALA A 43 44.90 -6.87 24.52
N ALA A 44 45.84 -6.36 23.68
CA ALA A 44 45.51 -5.26 22.75
C ALA A 44 44.49 -5.68 21.69
N LYS A 45 44.54 -6.91 21.16
CA LYS A 45 43.54 -7.46 20.25
C LYS A 45 42.16 -7.60 20.94
N ALA A 46 42.13 -8.08 22.16
CA ALA A 46 40.89 -8.16 22.93
C ALA A 46 40.28 -6.76 23.17
N GLN A 47 41.12 -5.79 23.52
CA GLN A 47 40.67 -4.40 23.69
C GLN A 47 40.20 -3.78 22.37
N LEU A 48 40.87 -4.03 21.26
CA LEU A 48 40.43 -3.61 19.92
C LEU A 48 39.08 -4.24 19.59
N ALA A 49 38.90 -5.53 19.84
CA ALA A 49 37.64 -6.20 19.59
C ALA A 49 36.49 -5.60 20.42
N THR A 50 36.73 -5.31 21.70
CA THR A 50 35.77 -4.67 22.58
C THR A 50 35.40 -3.25 22.08
N THR A 51 36.44 -2.44 21.74
CA THR A 51 36.23 -1.08 21.24
C THR A 51 35.47 -1.10 19.92
N LYS A 52 35.79 -2.05 19.06
CA LYS A 52 35.06 -2.23 17.79
C LYS A 52 33.59 -2.62 18.04
N ALA A 53 33.33 -3.54 18.95
CA ALA A 53 31.99 -3.92 19.32
C ALA A 53 31.19 -2.72 19.89
N ASN A 54 31.82 -1.90 20.72
CA ASN A 54 31.20 -0.66 21.24
C ASN A 54 30.91 0.35 20.11
N ALA A 55 31.83 0.52 19.16
CA ALA A 55 31.60 1.38 18.00
C ALA A 55 30.46 0.84 17.13
N ASP A 56 30.38 -0.46 16.91
CA ASP A 56 29.27 -1.07 16.14
C ASP A 56 27.92 -0.94 16.86
N SER A 57 27.91 -1.08 18.20
CA SER A 57 26.71 -0.81 19.02
C SER A 57 26.27 0.65 18.89
N ALA A 58 27.21 1.61 19.02
CA ALA A 58 26.90 3.03 18.87
C ALA A 58 26.36 3.37 17.46
N ARG A 59 26.89 2.74 16.41
CA ARG A 59 26.34 2.88 15.05
C ARG A 59 24.90 2.37 14.94
N ALA A 60 24.62 1.23 15.59
CA ALA A 60 23.25 0.70 15.62
C ALA A 60 22.29 1.62 16.37
N ASP A 61 22.76 2.23 17.46
CA ASP A 61 21.97 3.19 18.24
C ASP A 61 21.68 4.47 17.44
N VAL A 62 22.68 4.99 16.73
CA VAL A 62 22.49 6.12 15.80
C VAL A 62 21.48 5.76 14.71
N ALA A 63 21.60 4.58 14.09
CA ALA A 63 20.68 4.15 13.05
C ALA A 63 19.24 4.04 13.58
N ASN A 64 19.05 3.50 14.79
CA ASN A 64 17.75 3.41 15.44
C ASN A 64 17.19 4.81 15.77
N ALA A 65 18.03 5.72 16.29
CA ALA A 65 17.59 7.09 16.58
C ALA A 65 17.21 7.84 15.30
N GLN A 66 17.99 7.68 14.24
CA GLN A 66 17.69 8.25 12.93
C GLN A 66 16.39 7.70 12.36
N TRP A 67 16.18 6.38 12.41
CA TRP A 67 14.93 5.77 11.99
C TRP A 67 13.74 6.33 12.79
N ASN A 68 13.88 6.46 14.11
CA ASN A 68 12.83 7.06 14.94
C ASN A 68 12.55 8.53 14.58
N LEU A 69 13.59 9.30 14.24
CA LEU A 69 13.44 10.66 13.76
C LEU A 69 12.70 10.71 12.43
N ASP A 70 13.09 9.87 11.48
CA ASP A 70 12.45 9.79 10.16
C ASP A 70 10.96 9.41 10.28
N GLN A 71 10.61 8.54 11.24
CA GLN A 71 9.22 8.18 11.52
C GLN A 71 8.37 9.32 12.14
N THR A 72 9.00 10.42 12.61
CA THR A 72 8.24 11.59 13.07
C THR A 72 7.62 12.39 11.92
N SER A 73 8.12 12.20 10.70
CA SER A 73 7.62 12.83 9.49
C SER A 73 6.91 11.79 8.63
N VAL A 74 5.61 11.93 8.47
CA VAL A 74 4.81 11.03 7.64
C VAL A 74 4.52 11.71 6.31
N TYR A 75 4.97 11.09 5.23
CA TYR A 75 4.76 11.57 3.87
C TYR A 75 3.62 10.80 3.20
N ALA A 76 2.91 11.48 2.31
CA ALA A 76 1.94 10.81 1.45
C ALA A 76 2.65 9.80 0.52
N PRO A 77 2.13 8.57 0.38
CA PRO A 77 2.76 7.55 -0.47
C PRO A 77 2.64 7.87 -1.97
N ALA A 78 1.63 8.65 -2.35
CA ALA A 78 1.34 9.06 -3.72
C ALA A 78 0.61 10.42 -3.71
N ASP A 79 0.31 10.94 -4.88
CA ASP A 79 -0.57 12.10 -5.02
C ASP A 79 -2.01 11.72 -4.65
N GLY A 80 -2.68 12.56 -3.87
CA GLY A 80 -4.02 12.26 -3.37
C GLY A 80 -4.56 13.28 -2.40
N TRP A 81 -5.64 12.91 -1.72
CA TRP A 81 -6.33 13.77 -0.76
C TRP A 81 -6.37 13.14 0.63
N ALA A 82 -6.01 13.93 1.63
CA ALA A 82 -6.27 13.58 3.02
C ALA A 82 -7.71 13.97 3.38
N ILE A 83 -8.50 12.99 3.76
CA ILE A 83 -9.90 13.17 4.17
C ILE A 83 -10.08 12.77 5.63
N ASN A 84 -11.15 13.26 6.25
CA ASN A 84 -11.47 12.98 7.66
C ASN A 84 -10.27 13.26 8.61
N VAL A 85 -9.60 14.39 8.39
CA VAL A 85 -8.43 14.79 9.18
C VAL A 85 -8.88 15.25 10.57
N GLN A 86 -8.58 14.44 11.57
CA GLN A 86 -8.89 14.74 12.97
C GLN A 86 -7.70 15.40 13.70
N LEU A 87 -6.52 15.41 13.07
CA LEU A 87 -5.31 15.98 13.63
C LEU A 87 -5.34 17.50 13.58
N ARG A 88 -4.94 18.11 14.70
CA ARG A 88 -4.70 19.55 14.82
C ARG A 88 -3.30 19.77 15.41
N PRO A 89 -2.67 20.92 15.19
CA PRO A 89 -1.44 21.25 15.90
C PRO A 89 -1.62 21.07 17.41
N GLY A 90 -0.72 20.31 18.04
CA GLY A 90 -0.82 19.94 19.45
C GLY A 90 -1.61 18.66 19.75
N SER A 91 -2.20 18.00 18.76
CA SER A 91 -2.83 16.68 18.94
C SER A 91 -1.78 15.62 19.27
N TYR A 92 -2.09 14.77 20.23
CA TYR A 92 -1.24 13.62 20.57
C TYR A 92 -1.59 12.43 19.71
N VAL A 93 -0.60 11.86 19.06
CA VAL A 93 -0.72 10.63 18.24
C VAL A 93 0.03 9.51 18.92
N VAL A 94 -0.64 8.37 19.11
CA VAL A 94 -0.05 7.17 19.69
C VAL A 94 0.42 6.22 18.61
N SER A 95 1.47 5.45 18.88
CA SER A 95 2.05 4.48 17.94
C SER A 95 1.14 3.28 17.61
N MET A 96 0.13 3.01 18.44
CA MET A 96 -0.91 2.01 18.19
C MET A 96 -2.28 2.68 18.25
N PRO A 97 -2.72 3.35 17.20
CA PRO A 97 -4.00 4.02 17.17
C PRO A 97 -5.14 2.99 17.10
N LEU A 98 -6.07 3.07 18.03
CA LEU A 98 -7.33 2.30 17.98
C LEU A 98 -8.29 2.86 16.91
N ALA A 99 -8.06 4.10 16.48
CA ALA A 99 -8.81 4.77 15.43
C ALA A 99 -7.84 5.49 14.48
N PRO A 100 -8.12 5.51 13.17
CA PRO A 100 -7.30 6.24 12.20
C PRO A 100 -7.38 7.75 12.45
N ALA A 101 -6.23 8.42 12.42
CA ALA A 101 -6.13 9.87 12.61
C ALA A 101 -6.59 10.65 11.37
N MET A 102 -6.47 10.04 10.19
CA MET A 102 -6.97 10.54 8.90
C MET A 102 -7.11 9.36 7.93
N SER A 103 -7.84 9.58 6.86
CA SER A 103 -7.88 8.66 5.72
C SER A 103 -7.23 9.33 4.51
N PHE A 104 -6.45 8.59 3.76
CA PHE A 104 -5.82 9.05 2.53
C PHE A 104 -6.43 8.36 1.32
N VAL A 105 -6.81 9.14 0.33
CA VAL A 105 -7.36 8.65 -0.93
C VAL A 105 -6.41 9.03 -2.05
N GLU A 106 -5.86 8.04 -2.71
CA GLU A 106 -4.98 8.24 -3.86
C GLU A 106 -5.76 8.85 -5.04
N GLN A 107 -5.08 9.67 -5.83
CA GLN A 107 -5.67 10.28 -7.02
C GLN A 107 -5.90 9.23 -8.11
N GLU A 108 -5.06 8.20 -8.15
CA GLU A 108 -5.16 7.12 -9.12
C GLU A 108 -6.24 6.12 -8.66
N LEU A 109 -7.44 6.27 -9.20
CA LEU A 109 -8.57 5.43 -8.85
C LEU A 109 -8.65 4.23 -9.78
N GLN A 110 -9.00 3.09 -9.20
CA GLN A 110 -9.22 1.85 -9.93
C GLN A 110 -10.72 1.58 -10.07
N VAL A 111 -11.12 1.17 -11.26
CA VAL A 111 -12.49 0.72 -11.51
C VAL A 111 -12.53 -0.79 -11.30
N ILE A 112 -13.39 -1.22 -10.38
CA ILE A 112 -13.59 -2.64 -10.07
C ILE A 112 -15.00 -3.03 -10.44
N ALA A 113 -15.14 -3.95 -11.39
CA ALA A 113 -16.41 -4.53 -11.76
C ALA A 113 -16.58 -5.91 -11.12
N LEU A 114 -17.78 -6.19 -10.60
CA LEU A 114 -18.08 -7.43 -9.91
C LEU A 114 -18.94 -8.34 -10.79
N TYR A 115 -18.40 -9.47 -11.21
CA TYR A 115 -19.08 -10.44 -12.06
C TYR A 115 -19.28 -11.78 -11.36
N GLY A 116 -20.36 -12.48 -11.73
CA GLY A 116 -20.59 -13.86 -11.29
C GLY A 116 -19.60 -14.82 -11.91
N GLN A 117 -19.35 -15.94 -11.24
CA GLN A 117 -18.41 -16.96 -11.70
C GLN A 117 -18.71 -17.45 -13.14
N ASN A 118 -19.97 -17.60 -13.49
CA ASN A 118 -20.40 -18.06 -14.81
C ASN A 118 -20.15 -17.04 -15.92
N GLU A 119 -20.09 -15.76 -15.57
CA GLU A 119 -19.88 -14.66 -16.51
C GLU A 119 -18.41 -14.50 -16.88
N LEU A 120 -17.51 -14.98 -16.03
CA LEU A 120 -16.06 -14.85 -16.20
C LEU A 120 -15.40 -15.96 -17.01
N VAL A 121 -16.14 -16.98 -17.43
CA VAL A 121 -15.58 -18.16 -18.12
C VAL A 121 -14.81 -17.80 -19.37
N TRP A 122 -15.23 -16.73 -20.06
CA TRP A 122 -14.64 -16.30 -21.33
C TRP A 122 -13.89 -14.96 -21.24
N VAL A 123 -13.87 -14.35 -20.08
CA VAL A 123 -13.20 -13.05 -19.87
C VAL A 123 -11.70 -13.28 -19.73
N LYS A 124 -10.94 -12.46 -20.45
CA LYS A 124 -9.47 -12.49 -20.43
C LYS A 124 -8.92 -11.08 -20.17
N PRO A 125 -7.72 -10.96 -19.59
CA PRO A 125 -6.99 -9.71 -19.59
C PRO A 125 -6.80 -9.20 -21.03
N GLY A 126 -7.06 -7.92 -21.23
CA GLY A 126 -7.02 -7.25 -22.55
C GLY A 126 -8.36 -7.17 -23.26
N ASP A 127 -9.41 -7.84 -22.79
CA ASP A 127 -10.76 -7.71 -23.36
C ASP A 127 -11.28 -6.28 -23.22
N ASP A 128 -11.99 -5.80 -24.23
CA ASP A 128 -12.62 -4.49 -24.22
C ASP A 128 -13.78 -4.45 -23.23
N ALA A 129 -13.90 -3.36 -22.52
CA ALA A 129 -14.97 -3.13 -21.56
C ALA A 129 -15.54 -1.72 -21.70
N GLU A 130 -16.81 -1.58 -21.43
CA GLU A 130 -17.48 -0.28 -21.30
C GLU A 130 -18.22 -0.23 -19.96
N PHE A 131 -18.23 0.93 -19.34
CA PHE A 131 -18.99 1.14 -18.10
C PHE A 131 -19.59 2.53 -18.05
N ALA A 132 -20.73 2.64 -17.36
CA ALA A 132 -21.41 3.88 -17.07
C ALA A 132 -21.50 4.06 -15.56
N LEU A 133 -21.08 5.23 -15.08
CA LEU A 133 -21.12 5.58 -13.66
C LEU A 133 -22.31 6.46 -13.36
N ASN A 134 -22.94 6.25 -12.22
CA ASN A 134 -24.05 7.08 -11.74
C ASN A 134 -23.63 8.54 -11.47
N THR A 135 -22.33 8.76 -11.25
CA THR A 135 -21.76 10.12 -11.10
C THR A 135 -21.64 10.88 -12.42
N HIS A 136 -21.67 10.17 -13.55
CA HIS A 136 -21.59 10.77 -14.90
C HIS A 136 -22.71 10.21 -15.78
N PRO A 137 -23.96 10.53 -15.46
CA PRO A 137 -25.10 9.99 -16.19
C PRO A 137 -25.09 10.41 -17.67
N GLY A 138 -25.43 9.47 -18.53
CA GLY A 138 -25.44 9.68 -19.99
C GLY A 138 -24.05 9.50 -20.65
N ARG A 139 -22.98 9.25 -19.90
CA ARG A 139 -21.65 8.99 -20.43
C ARG A 139 -21.24 7.54 -20.25
N VAL A 140 -20.82 6.91 -21.34
CA VAL A 140 -20.22 5.58 -21.32
C VAL A 140 -18.73 5.72 -21.51
N LEU A 141 -17.97 5.16 -20.57
CA LEU A 141 -16.51 5.19 -20.52
C LEU A 141 -15.96 3.89 -21.07
N LYS A 142 -14.84 3.99 -21.79
CA LYS A 142 -14.15 2.84 -22.36
C LYS A 142 -13.02 2.40 -21.43
N ALA A 143 -12.88 1.09 -21.33
CA ALA A 143 -11.84 0.47 -20.52
C ALA A 143 -11.39 -0.86 -21.12
N LYS A 144 -10.31 -1.39 -20.59
CA LYS A 144 -9.87 -2.77 -20.82
C LYS A 144 -9.78 -3.53 -19.54
N VAL A 145 -9.96 -4.84 -19.63
CA VAL A 145 -9.72 -5.76 -18.53
C VAL A 145 -8.22 -5.80 -18.24
N ASP A 146 -7.80 -5.31 -17.08
CA ASP A 146 -6.42 -5.41 -16.60
C ASP A 146 -6.18 -6.79 -15.99
N SER A 147 -6.96 -7.15 -14.98
CA SER A 147 -6.78 -8.39 -14.26
C SER A 147 -8.08 -8.90 -13.63
N ILE A 148 -8.12 -10.20 -13.36
CA ILE A 148 -9.24 -10.86 -12.68
C ILE A 148 -8.73 -11.44 -11.38
N VAL A 149 -9.38 -11.10 -10.27
CA VAL A 149 -9.04 -11.66 -8.97
C VAL A 149 -9.84 -12.94 -8.75
N TRP A 150 -9.19 -14.09 -8.92
CA TRP A 150 -9.78 -15.43 -8.76
C TRP A 150 -9.86 -15.90 -7.30
N ALA A 151 -9.85 -14.99 -6.35
CA ALA A 151 -9.90 -15.32 -4.93
C ALA A 151 -11.04 -14.58 -4.23
N GLN A 152 -11.74 -15.28 -3.36
CA GLN A 152 -12.76 -14.72 -2.47
C GLN A 152 -12.48 -15.14 -1.04
N GLY A 153 -12.75 -14.25 -0.08
CA GLY A 153 -12.60 -14.56 1.34
C GLY A 153 -13.48 -15.75 1.78
N GLN A 154 -14.63 -15.93 1.15
CA GLN A 154 -15.54 -17.07 1.43
C GLN A 154 -15.01 -18.42 0.90
N GLY A 155 -14.04 -18.40 -0.01
CA GLY A 155 -13.37 -19.61 -0.51
C GLY A 155 -12.23 -20.11 0.37
N GLN A 156 -11.92 -19.40 1.45
CA GLN A 156 -10.86 -19.78 2.38
C GLN A 156 -11.45 -20.43 3.62
N LEU A 157 -10.95 -21.62 3.97
CA LEU A 157 -11.20 -22.22 5.28
C LEU A 157 -10.42 -21.42 6.33
N VAL A 158 -11.14 -20.70 7.18
CA VAL A 158 -10.52 -20.04 8.32
C VAL A 158 -10.06 -21.13 9.30
N GLN A 159 -8.78 -21.12 9.64
CA GLN A 159 -8.25 -21.99 10.71
C GLN A 159 -8.79 -21.50 12.05
N SER A 160 -9.92 -22.04 12.47
CA SER A 160 -10.62 -21.60 13.69
C SER A 160 -10.69 -22.67 14.79
N GLY A 161 -10.02 -23.82 14.63
CA GLY A 161 -10.09 -24.93 15.58
C GLY A 161 -11.51 -25.56 15.74
N THR A 162 -12.52 -25.03 15.04
CA THR A 162 -13.88 -25.58 14.95
C THR A 162 -14.08 -26.23 13.59
N LEU A 163 -14.93 -27.25 13.52
CA LEU A 163 -15.26 -27.89 12.26
C LEU A 163 -15.94 -26.89 11.31
N PRO A 164 -15.54 -26.83 10.02
CA PRO A 164 -16.18 -26.00 9.04
C PRO A 164 -17.67 -26.33 8.94
N GLN A 165 -18.52 -25.34 9.09
CA GLN A 165 -19.95 -25.52 8.87
C GLN A 165 -20.22 -25.58 7.36
N THR A 166 -20.41 -26.76 6.84
CA THR A 166 -20.74 -27.02 5.41
C THR A 166 -22.24 -27.21 5.18
N GLY A 167 -23.08 -26.56 5.98
CA GLY A 167 -24.52 -26.59 5.82
C GLY A 167 -24.99 -25.89 4.54
N ALA A 168 -26.07 -26.40 3.96
CA ALA A 168 -26.71 -25.83 2.79
C ALA A 168 -27.40 -24.48 3.16
N TYR A 169 -26.63 -23.44 3.35
CA TYR A 169 -27.17 -22.07 3.34
C TYR A 169 -27.18 -21.58 1.89
N PRO A 170 -28.26 -20.98 1.41
CA PRO A 170 -28.26 -20.28 0.13
C PRO A 170 -27.40 -19.02 0.28
N GLN A 171 -26.10 -19.19 0.15
CA GLN A 171 -25.19 -18.07 0.00
C GLN A 171 -25.40 -17.51 -1.40
N ALA A 172 -25.59 -16.19 -1.50
CA ALA A 172 -25.59 -15.53 -2.78
C ALA A 172 -24.31 -15.93 -3.54
N PRO A 173 -24.42 -16.28 -4.84
CA PRO A 173 -23.25 -16.70 -5.61
C PRO A 173 -22.16 -15.63 -5.51
N GLY A 174 -20.96 -16.05 -5.16
CA GLY A 174 -19.83 -15.14 -5.00
C GLY A 174 -19.56 -14.39 -6.30
N ARG A 175 -19.26 -13.11 -6.18
CA ARG A 175 -18.83 -12.28 -7.29
C ARG A 175 -17.33 -12.07 -7.25
N PHE A 176 -16.69 -12.19 -8.39
CA PHE A 176 -15.26 -11.99 -8.54
C PHE A 176 -14.97 -10.57 -9.03
N PRO A 177 -14.01 -9.87 -8.42
CA PRO A 177 -13.61 -8.56 -8.87
C PRO A 177 -12.75 -8.65 -10.14
N VAL A 178 -13.12 -7.85 -11.12
CA VAL A 178 -12.37 -7.61 -12.34
C VAL A 178 -11.89 -6.16 -12.32
N LYS A 179 -10.60 -5.97 -12.39
CA LYS A 179 -9.99 -4.65 -12.47
C LYS A 179 -10.06 -4.16 -13.92
N LEU A 180 -10.57 -2.97 -14.11
CA LEU A 180 -10.68 -2.31 -15.40
C LEU A 180 -9.72 -1.11 -15.44
N GLU A 181 -8.95 -1.01 -16.51
CA GLU A 181 -8.12 0.15 -16.82
C GLU A 181 -8.86 1.05 -17.80
N VAL A 182 -9.07 2.30 -17.40
CA VAL A 182 -9.77 3.31 -18.24
C VAL A 182 -8.88 3.73 -19.39
N GLU A 183 -9.43 3.80 -20.60
CA GLU A 183 -8.69 4.15 -21.81
C GLU A 183 -8.90 5.59 -22.26
N GLY A 184 -7.89 6.12 -22.98
CA GLY A 184 -7.97 7.37 -23.72
C GLY A 184 -8.15 8.62 -22.88
N ALA A 185 -8.92 9.57 -23.39
CA ALA A 185 -9.18 10.87 -22.74
C ALA A 185 -10.03 10.75 -21.45
N ASP A 186 -10.67 9.61 -21.24
CA ASP A 186 -11.49 9.36 -20.05
C ASP A 186 -10.63 9.05 -18.82
N ARG A 187 -9.33 8.80 -18.97
CA ARG A 187 -8.38 8.59 -17.88
C ARG A 187 -8.22 9.82 -16.97
N GLU A 188 -8.37 11.02 -17.53
CA GLU A 188 -8.28 12.28 -16.78
C GLU A 188 -9.60 12.67 -16.10
N LEU A 189 -10.66 11.89 -16.34
CA LEU A 189 -11.96 12.18 -15.73
C LEU A 189 -11.92 11.93 -14.23
N PHE A 190 -12.42 12.89 -13.46
CA PHE A 190 -12.55 12.70 -12.03
C PHE A 190 -13.57 11.58 -11.72
N LEU A 191 -13.06 10.49 -11.20
CA LEU A 191 -13.87 9.38 -10.70
C LEU A 191 -13.98 9.50 -9.18
N ALA A 192 -15.20 9.54 -8.67
CA ALA A 192 -15.39 9.58 -7.22
C ALA A 192 -15.14 8.20 -6.61
N ALA A 193 -14.28 8.11 -5.58
CA ALA A 193 -14.09 6.88 -4.82
C ALA A 193 -15.42 6.43 -4.19
N GLY A 194 -15.80 5.17 -4.42
CA GLY A 194 -17.09 4.63 -3.98
C GLY A 194 -18.26 4.90 -4.93
N ALA A 195 -18.03 5.50 -6.10
CA ALA A 195 -19.04 5.60 -7.13
C ALA A 195 -19.47 4.21 -7.60
N SER A 196 -20.76 4.06 -7.89
CA SER A 196 -21.34 2.83 -8.45
C SER A 196 -21.79 3.06 -9.90
N GLY A 197 -21.92 1.97 -10.63
CA GLY A 197 -22.35 2.02 -12.02
C GLY A 197 -22.61 0.64 -12.59
N GLN A 198 -22.79 0.59 -13.89
CA GLN A 198 -22.98 -0.65 -14.66
C GLN A 198 -21.84 -0.80 -15.66
N GLY A 199 -21.37 -2.03 -15.86
CA GLY A 199 -20.30 -2.32 -16.82
C GLY A 199 -20.58 -3.55 -17.64
N ALA A 200 -20.02 -3.59 -18.85
CA ALA A 200 -20.07 -4.72 -19.74
C ALA A 200 -18.67 -5.03 -20.26
N ILE A 201 -18.29 -6.30 -20.27
CA ILE A 201 -17.06 -6.79 -20.90
C ILE A 201 -17.43 -7.48 -22.21
N TYR A 202 -16.68 -7.21 -23.24
CA TYR A 202 -16.86 -7.74 -24.59
C TYR A 202 -15.79 -8.80 -24.85
N THR A 203 -16.22 -10.06 -24.88
CA THR A 203 -15.33 -11.20 -25.13
C THR A 203 -15.45 -11.64 -26.59
N ASP A 204 -14.43 -12.26 -27.17
CA ASP A 204 -14.45 -12.78 -28.53
C ASP A 204 -15.57 -13.82 -28.77
N HIS A 205 -16.17 -14.32 -27.69
CA HIS A 205 -17.26 -15.28 -27.75
C HIS A 205 -18.60 -14.56 -27.90
N LEU A 206 -19.34 -14.87 -28.98
CA LEU A 206 -20.66 -14.29 -29.29
C LEU A 206 -20.66 -12.79 -29.66
N ALA A 207 -19.83 -12.40 -30.59
CA ALA A 207 -19.73 -11.00 -31.09
C ALA A 207 -21.08 -10.36 -31.48
N ALA A 208 -22.06 -11.14 -31.93
CA ALA A 208 -23.39 -10.63 -32.26
C ALA A 208 -24.19 -10.09 -31.04
N ILE A 209 -23.89 -10.54 -29.83
CA ILE A 209 -24.54 -10.08 -28.60
C ILE A 209 -23.92 -8.75 -28.10
N HIS A 210 -22.71 -8.40 -28.55
CA HIS A 210 -22.06 -7.15 -28.14
C HIS A 210 -22.91 -5.93 -28.46
N ILE A 211 -23.54 -5.91 -29.63
CA ILE A 211 -24.39 -4.79 -30.05
C ILE A 211 -25.56 -4.61 -29.09
N ILE A 212 -26.18 -5.70 -28.63
CA ILE A 212 -27.29 -5.65 -27.70
C ILE A 212 -26.82 -5.11 -26.34
N ARG A 213 -25.67 -5.58 -25.82
CA ARG A 213 -25.10 -5.09 -24.57
C ARG A 213 -24.72 -3.61 -24.66
N MET A 214 -24.12 -3.16 -25.76
CA MET A 214 -23.85 -1.75 -26.01
C MET A 214 -25.12 -0.89 -25.96
N VAL A 215 -26.20 -1.35 -26.56
CA VAL A 215 -27.48 -0.64 -26.56
C VAL A 215 -28.06 -0.59 -25.13
N ILE A 216 -28.06 -1.70 -24.41
CA ILE A 216 -28.58 -1.76 -23.03
C ILE A 216 -27.81 -0.80 -22.12
N LEU A 217 -26.48 -0.78 -22.21
CA LEU A 217 -25.63 0.09 -21.38
C LEU A 217 -25.87 1.58 -21.69
N ARG A 218 -26.02 1.93 -22.97
CA ARG A 218 -26.34 3.31 -23.41
C ARG A 218 -27.75 3.73 -23.00
N VAL A 219 -28.73 2.85 -23.16
CA VAL A 219 -30.10 3.12 -22.71
C VAL A 219 -30.14 3.28 -21.19
N GLY A 220 -29.45 2.44 -20.42
CA GLY A 220 -29.35 2.58 -18.97
C GLY A 220 -28.74 3.93 -18.57
N ALA A 221 -27.59 4.30 -19.15
CA ALA A 221 -26.95 5.58 -18.87
C ALA A 221 -27.83 6.81 -19.23
N ILE A 222 -28.61 6.73 -20.32
CA ILE A 222 -29.56 7.79 -20.72
C ILE A 222 -30.75 7.83 -19.76
N THR A 223 -31.25 6.68 -19.31
CA THR A 223 -32.37 6.61 -18.37
C THR A 223 -31.97 7.25 -17.04
N ASP A 224 -30.78 6.96 -16.54
CA ASP A 224 -30.24 7.57 -15.32
C ASP A 224 -30.10 9.10 -15.48
N TYR A 225 -29.70 9.58 -16.66
CA TYR A 225 -29.66 11.02 -16.97
C TYR A 225 -31.03 11.67 -16.98
N LEU A 226 -32.06 10.99 -17.54
CA LEU A 226 -33.43 11.51 -17.60
C LEU A 226 -34.08 11.56 -16.22
N VAL A 227 -33.86 10.54 -15.38
CA VAL A 227 -34.37 10.51 -14.00
C VAL A 227 -33.78 11.66 -13.18
N LEU A 228 -32.50 11.95 -13.31
CA LEU A 228 -31.86 13.08 -12.63
C LEU A 228 -32.40 14.45 -13.09
N LYS A 229 -32.84 14.58 -14.32
CA LYS A 229 -33.39 15.85 -14.85
C LYS A 229 -34.86 16.10 -14.46
N LEU A 230 -35.55 15.08 -13.98
CA LEU A 230 -36.96 15.16 -13.54
C LEU A 230 -37.11 15.44 -12.05
N HIS A 231 -36.03 15.46 -11.30
CA HIS A 231 -35.93 15.88 -9.89
C HIS A 231 -35.20 17.22 -9.79
#